data_d7871f383a46b06749c007ef38c4324b
#
_entry.id   d7871f383a46b06749c007ef38c4324b
#
_cell.length_a   1.000
_cell.length_b   1.000
_cell.length_c   1.000
_cell.angle_alpha   90.00
_cell.angle_beta   90.00
_cell.angle_gamma   90.00
#
_symmetry.space_group_name_H-M   'P 1'
#
loop_
_entity.id
_entity.type
_entity.pdbx_description
1 polymer ?
#
loop_
_entity_poly.entity_id
_entity_poly.type
_entity_poly.pdbx_seq_one_letter_code
_entity_poly.pdbx_strand_id
1 'polypeptide(L)'
;MIKDIFRSLVAVMFLFLALVVVAYSSNQKELLKKEHKKVNPLTNYYEGNLLNKNYNLPIVVIDTNKNTIKKGEETTGKIQIYDNKNGLNNLKMEPQTVSYASFKVRGNSTSKYPKKQFSIKLLNKKGKEKEESILGMPKDASWVLNAPFADKSLMRNYITLNASSHIMGYAPKVRFCEVFVLDDGSNNIKKEDYQGVYMMIEKINRGEDRVDITKTLENRDETSFILAKDRQKPGDIPIDTYGKETYIYNNGINIEYPKKDLTPKKYEYIQNYINEFERMLYSDKFNDPLVGYEKYIDTNSFVDFYIINEFFKNTDAGIYSTYFYKDYNDKMKAGPVWDFNQSLGNHTEDIGDPFEYEGFFMNQRPWFDKLMEDKKFADKVVRRYKELRKTYLSDKYLIEEIDKATNILGDSVDRNFSKWPISLANQASVFEENESISREYSSDSSKYKDFLEKNKHLIKSTHGKAKSYDKEIDLMKKFIINRGKWMDQNIDSLSKWAS
;
A
#
# COMPACT_ATOMS: atom_id res chain seq x y z
N MET A 1 17.17 -52.47 30.11
CA MET A 1 18.23 -51.79 29.41
C MET A 1 17.74 -51.08 28.12
N ILE A 2 17.25 -51.76 27.06
CA ILE A 2 16.80 -51.10 25.81
C ILE A 2 15.58 -50.19 26.05
N LYS A 3 14.57 -50.62 26.81
CA LYS A 3 13.40 -49.79 27.17
C LYS A 3 13.74 -48.55 28.00
N ASP A 4 14.76 -48.66 28.83
CA ASP A 4 15.18 -47.53 29.69
C ASP A 4 16.00 -46.50 28.90
N ILE A 5 16.82 -46.97 27.94
CA ILE A 5 17.52 -46.11 26.99
C ILE A 5 16.52 -45.37 26.12
N PHE A 6 15.47 -46.04 25.61
CA PHE A 6 14.44 -45.41 24.80
C PHE A 6 13.63 -44.36 25.59
N ARG A 7 13.26 -44.66 26.86
CA ARG A 7 12.59 -43.70 27.75
C ARG A 7 13.47 -42.50 28.06
N SER A 8 14.77 -42.68 28.25
CA SER A 8 15.71 -41.57 28.45
C SER A 8 15.88 -40.72 27.21
N LEU A 9 15.94 -41.31 26.00
CA LEU A 9 15.98 -40.60 24.73
C LEU A 9 14.70 -39.76 24.47
N VAL A 10 13.54 -40.33 24.75
CA VAL A 10 12.26 -39.65 24.65
C VAL A 10 12.18 -38.47 25.64
N ALA A 11 12.62 -38.66 26.88
CA ALA A 11 12.66 -37.60 27.89
C ALA A 11 13.62 -36.47 27.50
N VAL A 12 14.81 -36.79 26.94
CA VAL A 12 15.76 -35.76 26.42
C VAL A 12 15.18 -35.03 25.25
N MET A 13 14.47 -35.69 24.33
CA MET A 13 13.81 -35.08 23.21
C MET A 13 12.69 -34.10 23.64
N PHE A 14 11.88 -34.47 24.64
CA PHE A 14 10.87 -33.59 25.22
C PHE A 14 11.48 -32.37 25.93
N LEU A 15 12.59 -32.57 26.65
CA LEU A 15 13.34 -31.47 27.28
C LEU A 15 13.93 -30.53 26.24
N PHE A 16 14.47 -31.05 25.15
CA PHE A 16 14.99 -30.23 24.03
C PHE A 16 13.87 -29.45 23.34
N LEU A 17 12.72 -30.08 23.05
CA LEU A 17 11.53 -29.42 22.50
C LEU A 17 11.02 -28.31 23.44
N ALA A 18 10.97 -28.56 24.74
CA ALA A 18 10.56 -27.58 25.74
C ALA A 18 11.53 -26.39 25.77
N LEU A 19 12.84 -26.62 25.69
CA LEU A 19 13.86 -25.57 25.62
C LEU A 19 13.75 -24.75 24.33
N VAL A 20 13.49 -25.39 23.19
CA VAL A 20 13.26 -24.69 21.91
C VAL A 20 12.01 -23.82 21.97
N VAL A 21 10.92 -24.32 22.57
CA VAL A 21 9.67 -23.55 22.74
C VAL A 21 9.90 -22.36 23.68
N VAL A 22 10.64 -22.53 24.77
CA VAL A 22 10.98 -21.45 25.71
C VAL A 22 11.89 -20.42 25.04
N ALA A 23 12.91 -20.86 24.31
CA ALA A 23 13.81 -19.96 23.57
C ALA A 23 13.06 -19.17 22.49
N TYR A 24 12.16 -19.83 21.75
CA TYR A 24 11.31 -19.19 20.76
C TYR A 24 10.35 -18.17 21.39
N SER A 25 9.70 -18.54 22.50
CA SER A 25 8.81 -17.64 23.25
C SER A 25 9.55 -16.45 23.86
N SER A 26 10.79 -16.66 24.34
CA SER A 26 11.63 -15.59 24.89
C SER A 26 12.09 -14.63 23.79
N ASN A 27 12.49 -15.16 22.62
CA ASN A 27 12.88 -14.34 21.48
C ASN A 27 11.69 -13.51 20.96
N GLN A 28 10.48 -14.08 20.90
CA GLN A 28 9.27 -13.32 20.55
C GLN A 28 8.95 -12.22 21.57
N LYS A 29 9.12 -12.52 22.88
CA LYS A 29 8.94 -11.51 23.93
C LYS A 29 9.98 -10.40 23.85
N GLU A 30 11.20 -10.70 23.45
CA GLU A 30 12.26 -9.73 23.28
C GLU A 30 12.03 -8.85 22.03
N LEU A 31 11.58 -9.43 20.91
CA LEU A 31 11.16 -8.70 19.72
C LEU A 31 10.00 -7.73 20.00
N LEU A 32 9.09 -8.09 20.90
CA LEU A 32 7.96 -7.24 21.34
C LEU A 32 8.37 -6.17 22.36
N LYS A 33 9.50 -6.36 23.08
CA LYS A 33 9.95 -5.51 24.19
C LYS A 33 10.97 -4.45 23.80
N LYS A 34 11.42 -4.37 22.53
CA LYS A 34 12.22 -3.22 22.10
C LYS A 34 11.43 -1.95 22.40
N GLU A 35 11.82 -1.23 23.45
CA GLU A 35 11.18 0.00 23.89
C GLU A 35 11.22 1.00 22.74
N HIS A 36 10.04 1.33 22.23
CA HIS A 36 9.90 2.52 21.40
C HIS A 36 10.26 3.73 22.29
N LYS A 37 11.04 4.68 21.74
CA LYS A 37 11.29 5.95 22.38
C LYS A 37 9.94 6.49 22.82
N LYS A 38 9.75 6.77 24.12
CA LYS A 38 8.50 7.33 24.65
C LYS A 38 8.15 8.55 23.81
N VAL A 39 7.06 8.47 23.07
CA VAL A 39 6.49 9.62 22.40
C VAL A 39 5.99 10.54 23.48
N ASN A 40 6.60 11.72 23.63
CA ASN A 40 6.18 12.70 24.63
C ASN A 40 4.72 13.09 24.38
N PRO A 41 3.90 13.20 25.43
CA PRO A 41 2.54 13.68 25.28
C PRO A 41 2.55 15.04 24.57
N LEU A 42 1.59 15.20 23.68
CA LEU A 42 1.36 16.34 22.79
C LEU A 42 1.44 17.68 23.51
N THR A 43 2.64 18.20 23.74
CA THR A 43 2.86 19.53 24.25
C THR A 43 3.23 20.46 23.10
N ASN A 44 2.37 21.42 22.83
CA ASN A 44 2.58 22.68 22.06
C ASN A 44 3.69 22.71 21.00
N TYR A 45 3.72 21.73 20.11
CA TYR A 45 4.68 21.65 19.00
C TYR A 45 4.61 22.84 18.03
N TYR A 46 3.59 23.67 18.14
CA TYR A 46 3.29 24.76 17.24
C TYR A 46 3.51 26.16 17.85
N GLU A 47 4.06 26.26 19.06
CA GLU A 47 4.49 27.53 19.60
C GLU A 47 5.86 27.88 19.03
N GLY A 48 5.91 28.81 18.09
CA GLY A 48 7.13 29.34 17.52
C GLY A 48 7.06 29.52 16.00
N ASN A 49 8.05 30.21 15.46
CA ASN A 49 8.17 30.43 14.02
C ASN A 49 8.52 29.11 13.31
N LEU A 50 7.59 28.54 12.52
CA LEU A 50 7.75 27.30 11.75
C LEU A 50 9.00 27.32 10.85
N LEU A 51 9.39 28.50 10.36
CA LEU A 51 10.58 28.66 9.53
C LEU A 51 11.88 28.35 10.29
N ASN A 52 11.89 28.49 11.59
CA ASN A 52 13.05 28.20 12.45
C ASN A 52 13.07 26.77 12.98
N LYS A 53 12.01 25.98 12.69
CA LYS A 53 11.88 24.61 13.18
C LYS A 53 12.68 23.64 12.32
N ASN A 54 13.33 22.70 12.97
CA ASN A 54 13.99 21.58 12.28
C ASN A 54 13.05 20.37 12.20
N TYR A 55 13.05 19.73 11.05
CA TYR A 55 12.25 18.55 10.72
C TYR A 55 13.17 17.37 10.45
N ASN A 56 12.84 16.22 11.02
CA ASN A 56 13.61 15.00 10.80
C ASN A 56 13.28 14.31 9.46
N LEU A 57 12.14 14.60 8.87
CA LEU A 57 11.75 14.14 7.53
C LEU A 57 11.97 15.23 6.49
N PRO A 58 12.13 14.85 5.19
CA PRO A 58 12.04 15.79 4.10
C PRO A 58 10.74 16.58 4.14
N ILE A 59 10.78 17.84 3.69
CA ILE A 59 9.61 18.72 3.67
C ILE A 59 9.18 18.91 2.20
N VAL A 60 7.90 18.79 1.95
CA VAL A 60 7.26 19.08 0.66
C VAL A 60 6.31 20.26 0.84
N VAL A 61 6.54 21.34 0.13
CA VAL A 61 5.67 22.51 0.08
C VAL A 61 4.97 22.56 -1.27
N ILE A 62 3.64 22.52 -1.23
CA ILE A 62 2.77 22.72 -2.38
C ILE A 62 2.22 24.14 -2.30
N ASP A 63 2.43 24.94 -3.32
CA ASP A 63 1.89 26.29 -3.44
C ASP A 63 1.01 26.37 -4.68
N THR A 64 -0.29 26.51 -4.47
CA THR A 64 -1.31 26.67 -5.50
C THR A 64 -1.85 28.10 -5.58
N ASN A 65 -1.17 29.03 -4.89
CA ASN A 65 -1.59 30.40 -4.72
C ASN A 65 -2.96 30.50 -4.02
N LYS A 66 -4.05 30.76 -4.72
CA LYS A 66 -5.41 30.88 -4.18
C LYS A 66 -6.34 29.73 -4.54
N ASN A 67 -5.78 28.67 -5.12
CA ASN A 67 -6.59 27.61 -5.70
C ASN A 67 -6.57 26.37 -4.79
N THR A 68 -7.68 26.04 -4.20
CA THR A 68 -7.83 24.78 -3.45
C THR A 68 -7.76 23.58 -4.39
N ILE A 69 -6.97 22.59 -4.02
CA ILE A 69 -6.84 21.34 -4.80
C ILE A 69 -8.12 20.52 -4.67
N LYS A 70 -8.75 20.18 -5.80
CA LYS A 70 -10.03 19.47 -5.84
C LYS A 70 -9.91 18.06 -6.40
N LYS A 71 -10.95 17.26 -6.16
CA LYS A 71 -11.13 15.94 -6.79
C LYS A 71 -11.68 16.14 -8.22
N GLY A 72 -11.14 15.37 -9.18
CA GLY A 72 -11.61 15.42 -10.58
C GLY A 72 -11.02 16.54 -11.43
N GLU A 73 -10.46 17.59 -10.85
CA GLU A 73 -9.89 18.75 -11.52
C GLU A 73 -8.39 18.88 -11.27
N GLU A 74 -7.61 19.29 -12.26
CA GLU A 74 -6.20 19.59 -12.10
C GLU A 74 -6.02 21.03 -11.62
N THR A 75 -5.30 21.19 -10.51
CA THR A 75 -4.92 22.49 -9.97
C THR A 75 -3.43 22.70 -10.22
N THR A 76 -3.06 23.76 -10.92
CA THR A 76 -1.65 24.06 -11.19
C THR A 76 -1.04 24.88 -10.07
N GLY A 77 0.26 24.69 -9.85
CA GLY A 77 1.01 25.39 -8.82
C GLY A 77 2.50 25.07 -8.89
N LYS A 78 3.16 25.23 -7.78
CA LYS A 78 4.58 24.90 -7.60
C LYS A 78 4.73 23.85 -6.50
N ILE A 79 5.77 23.05 -6.61
CA ILE A 79 6.24 22.15 -5.56
C ILE A 79 7.67 22.49 -5.21
N GLN A 80 7.97 22.56 -3.93
CA GLN A 80 9.32 22.71 -3.39
C GLN A 80 9.59 21.55 -2.44
N ILE A 81 10.78 20.97 -2.54
CA ILE A 81 11.19 19.84 -1.71
C ILE A 81 12.50 20.18 -1.04
N TYR A 82 12.51 20.04 0.28
CA TYR A 82 13.66 20.24 1.14
C TYR A 82 14.09 18.87 1.66
N ASP A 83 15.23 18.38 1.18
CA ASP A 83 15.78 17.05 1.50
C ASP A 83 17.26 17.13 1.82
N ASN A 84 17.58 17.47 3.07
CA ASN A 84 18.95 17.44 3.54
C ASN A 84 19.36 16.01 3.94
N LYS A 85 20.08 15.34 3.08
CA LYS A 85 20.53 13.96 3.31
C LYS A 85 21.47 13.79 4.52
N ASN A 86 22.08 14.86 4.98
CA ASN A 86 23.09 14.85 6.04
C ASN A 86 22.58 15.38 7.38
N GLY A 87 21.29 15.63 7.54
CA GLY A 87 20.76 16.18 8.79
C GLY A 87 19.30 16.55 8.75
N LEU A 88 18.93 17.47 9.61
CA LEU A 88 17.57 17.96 9.74
C LEU A 88 17.23 18.92 8.59
N ASN A 89 15.97 18.90 8.19
CA ASN A 89 15.40 19.80 7.19
C ASN A 89 14.88 21.08 7.86
N ASN A 90 14.90 22.19 7.14
CA ASN A 90 14.41 23.47 7.61
C ASN A 90 13.87 24.30 6.42
N LEU A 91 12.79 25.01 6.61
CA LEU A 91 12.14 25.81 5.56
C LEU A 91 12.94 27.08 5.13
N LYS A 92 14.04 27.40 5.83
CA LYS A 92 14.98 28.47 5.44
C LYS A 92 16.09 27.99 4.52
N MET A 93 16.24 26.68 4.35
CA MET A 93 17.20 26.11 3.40
C MET A 93 16.76 26.40 1.96
N GLU A 94 17.69 26.36 1.05
CA GLU A 94 17.34 26.28 -0.37
C GLU A 94 16.71 24.92 -0.67
N PRO A 95 15.53 24.87 -1.33
CA PRO A 95 14.93 23.60 -1.71
C PRO A 95 15.77 22.88 -2.77
N GLN A 96 15.96 21.57 -2.60
CA GLN A 96 16.70 20.73 -3.55
C GLN A 96 15.93 20.56 -4.87
N THR A 97 14.60 20.63 -4.81
CA THR A 97 13.75 20.57 -6.01
C THR A 97 12.75 21.71 -6.00
N VAL A 98 12.68 22.43 -7.11
CA VAL A 98 11.63 23.42 -7.39
C VAL A 98 11.07 23.13 -8.78
N SER A 99 9.77 22.85 -8.87
CA SER A 99 9.12 22.56 -10.14
C SER A 99 7.72 23.16 -10.20
N TYR A 100 7.24 23.48 -11.41
CA TYR A 100 5.80 23.61 -11.62
C TYR A 100 5.18 22.21 -11.54
N ALA A 101 3.93 22.15 -11.11
CA ALA A 101 3.22 20.88 -11.04
C ALA A 101 1.71 21.10 -11.20
N SER A 102 1.02 20.04 -11.62
CA SER A 102 -0.43 19.93 -11.43
C SER A 102 -0.71 18.94 -10.30
N PHE A 103 -1.74 19.25 -9.54
CA PHE A 103 -2.18 18.50 -8.36
C PHE A 103 -3.65 18.15 -8.51
N LYS A 104 -4.01 16.97 -7.97
CA LYS A 104 -5.40 16.52 -7.92
C LYS A 104 -5.61 15.71 -6.64
N VAL A 105 -6.72 15.95 -5.94
CA VAL A 105 -7.13 15.05 -4.85
C VAL A 105 -7.43 13.67 -5.44
N ARG A 106 -6.81 12.64 -4.87
CA ARG A 106 -6.97 11.24 -5.29
C ARG A 106 -7.60 10.39 -4.20
N GLY A 107 -7.88 9.15 -4.58
CA GLY A 107 -8.52 8.15 -3.73
C GLY A 107 -10.02 8.03 -4.02
N ASN A 108 -10.60 6.93 -3.63
CA ASN A 108 -12.03 6.68 -3.72
C ASN A 108 -12.70 7.07 -2.40
N SER A 109 -12.79 6.15 -1.45
CA SER A 109 -13.23 6.43 -0.07
C SER A 109 -12.29 7.42 0.62
N THR A 110 -10.98 7.24 0.50
CA THR A 110 -9.96 8.09 1.13
C THR A 110 -9.97 9.55 0.67
N SER A 111 -10.58 9.88 -0.47
CA SER A 111 -10.78 11.28 -0.89
C SER A 111 -11.75 12.05 0.02
N LYS A 112 -12.54 11.34 0.81
CA LYS A 112 -13.49 11.90 1.77
C LYS A 112 -12.84 12.24 3.11
N TYR A 113 -11.66 11.69 3.41
CA TYR A 113 -10.93 12.01 4.65
C TYR A 113 -10.52 13.48 4.70
N PRO A 114 -10.43 14.09 5.89
CA PRO A 114 -9.96 15.47 6.02
C PRO A 114 -8.50 15.63 5.57
N LYS A 115 -7.64 14.68 5.85
CA LYS A 115 -6.26 14.62 5.37
C LYS A 115 -6.24 14.08 3.94
N LYS A 116 -6.11 14.96 2.95
CA LYS A 116 -6.24 14.63 1.52
C LYS A 116 -4.98 13.98 0.97
N GLN A 117 -5.15 13.02 0.07
CA GLN A 117 -4.09 12.46 -0.76
C GLN A 117 -4.02 13.21 -2.10
N PHE A 118 -2.82 13.31 -2.68
CA PHE A 118 -2.64 14.03 -3.94
C PHE A 118 -1.94 13.18 -5.00
N SER A 119 -2.43 13.27 -6.24
CA SER A 119 -1.64 12.95 -7.42
C SER A 119 -0.87 14.20 -7.82
N ILE A 120 0.39 14.03 -8.17
CA ILE A 120 1.30 15.11 -8.60
C ILE A 120 1.78 14.77 -9.99
N LYS A 121 1.80 15.78 -10.87
CA LYS A 121 2.45 15.71 -12.17
C LYS A 121 3.38 16.92 -12.30
N LEU A 122 4.68 16.64 -12.38
CA LEU A 122 5.71 17.69 -12.55
C LEU A 122 5.65 18.26 -13.95
N LEU A 123 5.79 19.56 -14.05
CA LEU A 123 5.67 20.33 -15.29
C LEU A 123 6.88 21.27 -15.46
N ASN A 124 7.24 21.53 -16.69
CA ASN A 124 8.13 22.64 -17.03
C ASN A 124 7.33 23.97 -17.13
N LYS A 125 8.05 25.08 -17.34
CA LYS A 125 7.44 26.45 -17.51
C LYS A 125 6.42 26.54 -18.65
N LYS A 126 6.45 25.61 -19.63
CA LYS A 126 5.52 25.57 -20.76
C LYS A 126 4.33 24.62 -20.49
N GLY A 127 4.17 24.11 -19.28
CA GLY A 127 3.09 23.18 -18.90
C GLY A 127 3.26 21.75 -19.44
N LYS A 128 4.42 21.39 -19.99
CA LYS A 128 4.72 20.02 -20.44
C LYS A 128 5.29 19.21 -19.30
N GLU A 129 5.06 17.91 -19.30
CA GLU A 129 5.60 16.96 -18.33
C GLU A 129 7.13 17.09 -18.22
N LYS A 130 7.64 17.03 -16.99
CA LYS A 130 9.05 17.14 -16.63
C LYS A 130 9.41 16.02 -15.69
N GLU A 131 10.31 15.15 -16.09
CA GLU A 131 10.80 14.07 -15.24
C GLU A 131 11.91 14.57 -14.32
N GLU A 132 11.76 14.32 -13.02
CA GLU A 132 12.76 14.64 -12.01
C GLU A 132 12.84 13.53 -10.95
N SER A 133 14.04 13.35 -10.39
CA SER A 133 14.25 12.51 -9.21
C SER A 133 13.73 13.24 -7.98
N ILE A 134 12.86 12.60 -7.21
CA ILE A 134 12.30 13.14 -5.98
C ILE A 134 12.71 12.25 -4.81
N LEU A 135 13.26 12.85 -3.74
CA LEU A 135 13.67 12.15 -2.52
C LEU A 135 14.60 10.95 -2.80
N GLY A 136 15.47 11.07 -3.80
CA GLY A 136 16.40 10.02 -4.20
C GLY A 136 15.75 8.84 -4.95
N MET A 137 14.47 8.91 -5.27
CA MET A 137 13.79 7.93 -6.13
C MET A 137 14.06 8.24 -7.62
N PRO A 138 14.01 7.24 -8.51
CA PRO A 138 14.23 7.42 -9.95
C PRO A 138 13.34 8.47 -10.58
N LYS A 139 13.83 9.06 -11.69
CA LYS A 139 13.13 10.14 -12.39
C LYS A 139 11.78 9.71 -12.93
N ASP A 140 10.78 10.54 -12.73
CA ASP A 140 9.47 10.46 -13.37
C ASP A 140 8.76 11.82 -13.28
N ALA A 141 7.74 12.02 -14.11
CA ALA A 141 6.88 13.20 -14.01
C ALA A 141 5.74 13.00 -13.00
N SER A 142 5.36 11.76 -12.71
CA SER A 142 4.14 11.41 -11.97
C SER A 142 4.42 10.79 -10.62
N TRP A 143 3.84 11.38 -9.57
CA TRP A 143 4.04 10.98 -8.17
C TRP A 143 2.73 10.94 -7.41
N VAL A 144 2.75 10.28 -6.26
CA VAL A 144 1.62 10.20 -5.34
C VAL A 144 2.07 10.64 -3.95
N LEU A 145 1.39 11.62 -3.37
CA LEU A 145 1.43 11.91 -1.94
C LEU A 145 0.30 11.14 -1.26
N ASN A 146 0.64 10.01 -0.70
CA ASN A 146 -0.27 9.18 0.08
C ASN A 146 -0.37 9.71 1.51
N ALA A 147 -1.59 9.95 1.97
CA ALA A 147 -1.89 10.45 3.30
C ALA A 147 -2.35 9.30 4.20
N PRO A 148 -1.55 8.82 5.14
CA PRO A 148 -1.95 7.76 6.08
C PRO A 148 -2.86 8.35 7.17
N PHE A 149 -4.14 8.55 6.85
CA PHE A 149 -5.13 9.06 7.79
C PHE A 149 -5.72 7.95 8.65
N ALA A 150 -6.28 6.90 8.03
CA ALA A 150 -6.82 5.74 8.73
C ALA A 150 -5.71 4.81 9.26
N ASP A 151 -4.53 4.84 8.65
CA ASP A 151 -3.36 4.10 9.13
C ASP A 151 -2.64 4.87 10.25
N LYS A 152 -2.95 4.51 11.48
CA LYS A 152 -2.35 5.14 12.69
C LYS A 152 -0.87 4.79 12.89
N SER A 153 -0.38 3.73 12.24
CA SER A 153 1.06 3.43 12.23
C SER A 153 1.86 4.39 11.35
N LEU A 154 1.20 5.08 10.42
CA LEU A 154 1.77 5.94 9.39
C LEU A 154 2.69 5.21 8.40
N MET A 155 2.82 3.85 8.47
CA MET A 155 3.88 3.13 7.77
C MET A 155 3.44 1.84 7.05
N ARG A 156 2.17 1.44 7.06
CA ARG A 156 1.75 0.16 6.43
C ARG A 156 2.16 0.06 4.96
N ASN A 157 1.85 1.08 4.15
CA ASN A 157 2.32 1.12 2.77
C ASN A 157 3.85 1.13 2.66
N TYR A 158 4.56 1.81 3.58
CA TYR A 158 6.02 1.85 3.59
C TYR A 158 6.62 0.46 3.81
N ILE A 159 6.19 -0.24 4.85
CA ILE A 159 6.70 -1.57 5.20
C ILE A 159 6.39 -2.59 4.10
N THR A 160 5.14 -2.61 3.64
CA THR A 160 4.69 -3.63 2.67
C THR A 160 5.28 -3.42 1.29
N LEU A 161 5.35 -2.19 0.78
CA LEU A 161 5.97 -1.90 -0.52
C LEU A 161 7.48 -2.16 -0.50
N ASN A 162 8.18 -1.77 0.58
CA ASN A 162 9.61 -2.08 0.69
C ASN A 162 9.88 -3.59 0.76
N ALA A 163 9.12 -4.34 1.56
CA ALA A 163 9.26 -5.81 1.59
C ALA A 163 8.95 -6.41 0.21
N SER A 164 7.90 -5.94 -0.46
CA SER A 164 7.51 -6.42 -1.80
C SER A 164 8.55 -6.14 -2.87
N SER A 165 9.32 -5.04 -2.75
CA SER A 165 10.38 -4.69 -3.71
C SER A 165 11.54 -5.69 -3.73
N HIS A 166 11.69 -6.49 -2.69
CA HIS A 166 12.66 -7.59 -2.61
C HIS A 166 12.11 -8.93 -3.11
N ILE A 167 10.82 -9.03 -3.30
CA ILE A 167 10.12 -10.26 -3.70
C ILE A 167 9.73 -10.22 -5.17
N MET A 168 9.16 -9.10 -5.62
CA MET A 168 8.72 -8.86 -7.00
C MET A 168 9.80 -8.16 -7.81
N GLY A 169 9.75 -8.26 -9.13
CA GLY A 169 10.64 -7.54 -10.05
C GLY A 169 10.55 -6.01 -9.92
N TYR A 170 9.36 -5.51 -9.59
CA TYR A 170 9.11 -4.09 -9.29
C TYR A 170 7.98 -3.94 -8.26
N ALA A 171 8.21 -3.11 -7.27
CA ALA A 171 7.17 -2.53 -6.42
C ALA A 171 7.47 -1.03 -6.26
N PRO A 172 6.42 -0.16 -6.17
CA PRO A 172 6.63 1.28 -6.09
C PRO A 172 7.50 1.68 -4.90
N LYS A 173 8.54 2.46 -5.15
CA LYS A 173 9.40 3.02 -4.10
C LYS A 173 8.62 4.06 -3.31
N VAL A 174 8.94 4.16 -2.03
CA VAL A 174 8.23 5.02 -1.09
C VAL A 174 9.21 5.72 -0.15
N ARG A 175 8.92 7.01 0.16
CA ARG A 175 9.69 7.82 1.11
C ARG A 175 8.74 8.62 2.00
N PHE A 176 9.04 8.70 3.29
CA PHE A 176 8.32 9.60 4.20
C PHE A 176 8.68 11.06 3.93
N CYS A 177 7.71 11.95 4.11
CA CYS A 177 7.90 13.39 4.09
C CYS A 177 6.83 14.08 4.95
N GLU A 178 7.07 15.33 5.30
CA GLU A 178 6.06 16.21 5.90
C GLU A 178 5.58 17.23 4.85
N VAL A 179 4.29 17.51 4.82
CA VAL A 179 3.67 18.28 3.73
C VAL A 179 3.07 19.58 4.28
N PHE A 180 3.27 20.66 3.53
CA PHE A 180 2.59 21.95 3.65
C PHE A 180 1.84 22.26 2.37
N VAL A 181 0.62 22.79 2.46
CA VAL A 181 -0.20 23.21 1.33
C VAL A 181 -0.60 24.65 1.52
N LEU A 182 -0.13 25.53 0.63
CA LEU A 182 -0.42 26.96 0.59
C LEU A 182 -1.46 27.21 -0.52
N ASP A 183 -2.70 27.46 -0.14
CA ASP A 183 -3.82 27.69 -1.05
C ASP A 183 -4.65 28.94 -0.73
N ASP A 184 -4.14 29.79 0.17
CA ASP A 184 -4.77 31.04 0.60
C ASP A 184 -4.21 32.31 -0.09
N GLY A 185 -3.19 32.15 -0.94
CA GLY A 185 -2.49 33.24 -1.62
C GLY A 185 -1.51 34.01 -0.75
N SER A 186 -1.20 33.48 0.42
CA SER A 186 -0.13 34.01 1.28
C SER A 186 1.23 33.48 0.80
N ASN A 187 2.24 34.36 0.81
CA ASN A 187 3.63 33.94 0.61
C ASN A 187 4.29 33.41 1.89
N ASN A 188 3.59 33.47 3.03
CA ASN A 188 4.10 33.06 4.33
C ASN A 188 3.50 31.73 4.72
N ILE A 189 4.36 30.77 5.06
CA ILE A 189 3.95 29.46 5.59
C ILE A 189 3.40 29.64 7.00
N LYS A 190 2.17 29.18 7.22
CA LYS A 190 1.44 29.24 8.47
C LYS A 190 1.29 27.84 9.08
N LYS A 191 0.91 27.77 10.35
CA LYS A 191 0.61 26.53 11.06
C LYS A 191 -0.51 25.73 10.37
N GLU A 192 -1.49 26.42 9.87
CA GLU A 192 -2.67 25.85 9.17
C GLU A 192 -2.28 25.11 7.90
N ASP A 193 -1.22 25.54 7.22
CA ASP A 193 -0.72 24.94 5.96
C ASP A 193 -0.11 23.55 6.17
N TYR A 194 0.32 23.24 7.41
CA TYR A 194 0.89 21.94 7.74
C TYR A 194 -0.15 20.82 7.61
N GLN A 195 0.17 19.81 6.83
CA GLN A 195 -0.71 18.66 6.53
C GLN A 195 -0.26 17.35 7.20
N GLY A 196 0.84 17.34 7.93
CA GLY A 196 1.34 16.16 8.64
C GLY A 196 2.28 15.29 7.81
N VAL A 197 2.45 14.06 8.28
CA VAL A 197 3.30 13.03 7.64
C VAL A 197 2.57 12.42 6.44
N TYR A 198 3.29 12.33 5.31
CA TYR A 198 2.87 11.68 4.08
C TYR A 198 3.92 10.68 3.61
N MET A 199 3.53 9.87 2.66
CA MET A 199 4.44 9.05 1.88
C MET A 199 4.44 9.54 0.43
N MET A 200 5.61 9.97 -0.07
CA MET A 200 5.84 10.15 -1.49
C MET A 200 6.07 8.78 -2.10
N ILE A 201 5.21 8.38 -3.04
CA ILE A 201 5.21 7.05 -3.67
C ILE A 201 5.31 7.22 -5.18
N GLU A 202 6.06 6.34 -5.82
CA GLU A 202 6.08 6.20 -7.27
C GLU A 202 4.68 5.85 -7.79
N LYS A 203 4.20 6.59 -8.79
CA LYS A 203 2.96 6.21 -9.46
C LYS A 203 3.22 4.98 -10.34
N ILE A 204 2.30 4.01 -10.31
CA ILE A 204 2.34 2.88 -11.24
C ILE A 204 2.06 3.43 -12.65
N ASN A 205 3.05 3.37 -13.50
CA ASN A 205 3.01 3.72 -14.92
C ASN A 205 4.10 2.95 -15.66
N ARG A 206 4.13 3.06 -17.00
CA ARG A 206 5.19 2.51 -17.81
C ARG A 206 6.47 3.36 -17.68
N GLY A 207 7.60 2.73 -17.48
CA GLY A 207 8.91 3.38 -17.46
C GLY A 207 10.02 2.39 -17.10
N GLU A 208 11.26 2.70 -17.45
CA GLU A 208 12.44 1.88 -17.17
C GLU A 208 12.60 1.58 -15.66
N ASP A 209 12.39 2.59 -14.83
CA ASP A 209 12.42 2.49 -13.37
C ASP A 209 11.03 2.31 -12.74
N ARG A 210 10.03 1.90 -13.49
CA ARG A 210 8.63 1.65 -13.08
C ARG A 210 8.21 0.26 -13.57
N VAL A 211 7.06 0.16 -14.21
CA VAL A 211 6.70 -1.05 -14.95
C VAL A 211 7.47 -1.01 -16.27
N ASP A 212 8.58 -1.75 -16.31
CA ASP A 212 9.51 -1.78 -17.43
C ASP A 212 8.95 -2.70 -18.52
N ILE A 213 8.14 -2.10 -19.40
CA ILE A 213 7.59 -2.71 -20.60
C ILE A 213 7.83 -1.80 -21.81
N THR A 214 7.95 -2.38 -22.97
CA THR A 214 8.19 -1.69 -24.23
C THR A 214 7.10 -0.64 -24.50
N LYS A 215 7.50 0.55 -24.97
CA LYS A 215 6.54 1.57 -25.40
C LYS A 215 5.67 1.05 -26.55
N THR A 216 4.39 1.40 -26.49
CA THR A 216 3.43 1.12 -27.58
C THR A 216 3.97 1.58 -28.93
N LEU A 217 4.00 0.66 -29.89
CA LEU A 217 4.45 0.92 -31.24
C LEU A 217 3.27 1.34 -32.13
N GLU A 218 3.48 2.37 -32.96
CA GLU A 218 2.41 2.94 -33.78
C GLU A 218 1.88 1.95 -34.84
N ASN A 219 2.79 1.19 -35.46
CA ASN A 219 2.50 0.33 -36.61
C ASN A 219 2.15 -1.11 -36.26
N ARG A 220 1.74 -1.39 -35.01
CA ARG A 220 1.32 -2.71 -34.56
C ARG A 220 -0.04 -2.68 -33.90
N ASP A 221 -0.86 -3.67 -34.17
CA ASP A 221 -2.14 -3.89 -33.49
C ASP A 221 -1.92 -4.52 -32.11
N GLU A 222 -0.91 -5.39 -31.95
CA GLU A 222 -0.40 -5.85 -30.66
C GLU A 222 0.23 -4.68 -29.87
N THR A 223 0.09 -4.71 -28.55
CA THR A 223 0.70 -3.71 -27.67
C THR A 223 1.06 -4.28 -26.30
N SER A 224 2.11 -3.74 -25.67
CA SER A 224 2.31 -3.87 -24.23
C SER A 224 1.22 -3.12 -23.48
N PHE A 225 0.88 -3.58 -22.28
CA PHE A 225 -0.19 -2.95 -21.51
C PHE A 225 0.02 -3.05 -20.00
N ILE A 226 -0.61 -2.09 -19.29
CA ILE A 226 -0.84 -2.15 -17.84
C ILE A 226 -2.36 -2.07 -17.62
N LEU A 227 -2.87 -2.98 -16.83
CA LEU A 227 -4.28 -3.04 -16.44
C LEU A 227 -4.42 -2.80 -14.94
N ALA A 228 -5.53 -2.20 -14.55
CA ALA A 228 -5.93 -2.10 -13.16
C ALA A 228 -7.33 -2.66 -12.96
N LYS A 229 -7.49 -3.57 -12.01
CA LYS A 229 -8.78 -3.98 -11.50
C LYS A 229 -9.13 -3.09 -10.32
N ASP A 230 -10.12 -2.23 -10.50
CA ASP A 230 -10.55 -1.23 -9.50
C ASP A 230 -11.99 -0.78 -9.79
N ARG A 231 -12.54 0.05 -8.90
CA ARG A 231 -13.79 0.77 -9.14
C ARG A 231 -13.64 1.70 -10.32
N GLN A 232 -14.61 1.70 -11.22
CA GLN A 232 -14.61 2.57 -12.39
C GLN A 232 -14.77 4.04 -11.98
N LYS A 233 -14.04 4.91 -12.66
CA LYS A 233 -14.01 6.36 -12.47
C LYS A 233 -14.20 7.05 -13.83
N PRO A 234 -14.69 8.29 -13.87
CA PRO A 234 -14.71 9.06 -15.10
C PRO A 234 -13.32 9.13 -15.76
N GLY A 235 -13.25 8.80 -17.04
CA GLY A 235 -12.01 8.75 -17.82
C GLY A 235 -11.26 7.43 -17.79
N ASP A 236 -11.76 6.41 -17.08
CA ASP A 236 -11.27 5.04 -17.20
C ASP A 236 -11.67 4.42 -18.54
N ILE A 237 -10.87 3.48 -19.00
CA ILE A 237 -11.11 2.71 -20.23
C ILE A 237 -11.32 1.25 -19.84
N PRO A 238 -12.57 0.87 -19.55
CA PRO A 238 -12.88 -0.49 -19.17
C PRO A 238 -12.78 -1.45 -20.34
N ILE A 239 -12.42 -2.69 -20.06
CA ILE A 239 -12.55 -3.81 -21.00
C ILE A 239 -13.69 -4.71 -20.56
N ASP A 240 -14.41 -5.26 -21.52
CA ASP A 240 -15.46 -6.24 -21.27
C ASP A 240 -14.85 -7.63 -21.26
N THR A 241 -14.95 -8.33 -20.14
CA THR A 241 -14.27 -9.60 -19.92
C THR A 241 -15.23 -10.77 -19.75
N TYR A 242 -14.82 -11.95 -20.19
CA TYR A 242 -15.58 -13.19 -20.06
C TYR A 242 -15.94 -13.51 -18.60
N GLY A 243 -15.02 -13.27 -17.66
CA GLY A 243 -15.22 -13.53 -16.24
C GLY A 243 -16.10 -12.50 -15.52
N LYS A 244 -16.53 -11.42 -16.21
CA LYS A 244 -17.34 -10.36 -15.61
C LYS A 244 -18.66 -10.86 -15.00
N GLU A 245 -19.29 -11.83 -15.63
CA GLU A 245 -20.57 -12.38 -15.19
C GLU A 245 -20.42 -13.49 -14.13
N THR A 246 -19.21 -14.00 -13.93
CA THR A 246 -18.92 -15.15 -13.07
C THR A 246 -18.81 -14.74 -11.58
N TYR A 247 -18.45 -13.49 -11.28
CA TYR A 247 -18.20 -13.03 -9.92
C TYR A 247 -19.12 -11.90 -9.47
N ILE A 248 -19.69 -12.03 -8.27
CA ILE A 248 -20.57 -11.04 -7.64
C ILE A 248 -19.85 -9.69 -7.40
N TYR A 249 -18.51 -9.71 -7.23
CA TYR A 249 -17.67 -8.52 -7.01
C TYR A 249 -16.77 -8.22 -8.22
N ASN A 250 -17.30 -8.31 -9.41
CA ASN A 250 -16.52 -8.08 -10.62
C ASN A 250 -16.38 -6.58 -10.89
N ASN A 251 -15.42 -5.94 -10.19
CA ASN A 251 -14.98 -4.61 -10.58
C ASN A 251 -14.28 -4.68 -11.91
N GLY A 252 -14.59 -3.72 -12.79
CA GLY A 252 -14.08 -3.73 -14.15
C GLY A 252 -12.57 -3.67 -14.20
N ILE A 253 -11.99 -4.34 -15.18
CA ILE A 253 -10.59 -4.18 -15.53
C ILE A 253 -10.48 -2.99 -16.45
N ASN A 254 -9.58 -2.06 -16.12
CA ASN A 254 -9.38 -0.81 -16.85
C ASN A 254 -7.98 -0.79 -17.46
N ILE A 255 -7.84 -0.20 -18.65
CA ILE A 255 -6.55 0.01 -19.30
C ILE A 255 -5.90 1.24 -18.68
N GLU A 256 -4.76 1.05 -17.98
CA GLU A 256 -3.92 2.13 -17.46
C GLU A 256 -2.85 2.56 -18.47
N TYR A 257 -2.38 1.62 -19.29
CA TYR A 257 -1.47 1.88 -20.39
C TYR A 257 -1.72 0.87 -21.52
N PRO A 258 -1.68 1.30 -22.78
CA PRO A 258 -1.56 2.68 -23.27
C PRO A 258 -2.90 3.42 -23.19
N LYS A 259 -2.86 4.74 -22.89
CA LYS A 259 -4.07 5.59 -22.95
C LYS A 259 -4.04 6.54 -24.16
N LYS A 260 -2.94 7.28 -24.34
CA LYS A 260 -2.79 8.26 -25.43
C LYS A 260 -2.69 7.62 -26.82
N ASP A 261 -2.00 6.46 -26.88
CA ASP A 261 -1.69 5.75 -28.13
C ASP A 261 -2.61 4.53 -28.34
N LEU A 262 -3.75 4.48 -27.64
CA LEU A 262 -4.71 3.40 -27.73
C LEU A 262 -5.58 3.56 -28.99
N THR A 263 -5.39 2.66 -29.97
CA THR A 263 -6.26 2.56 -31.12
C THR A 263 -7.34 1.51 -30.90
N PRO A 264 -8.45 1.50 -31.69
CA PRO A 264 -9.47 0.44 -31.59
C PRO A 264 -8.92 -0.99 -31.69
N LYS A 265 -7.95 -1.21 -32.55
CA LYS A 265 -7.32 -2.54 -32.73
C LYS A 265 -6.47 -2.94 -31.53
N LYS A 266 -5.72 -1.98 -30.93
CA LYS A 266 -4.96 -2.23 -29.69
C LYS A 266 -5.90 -2.52 -28.50
N TYR A 267 -7.02 -1.81 -28.44
CA TYR A 267 -8.06 -2.09 -27.45
C TYR A 267 -8.60 -3.50 -27.61
N GLU A 268 -8.97 -3.88 -28.84
CA GLU A 268 -9.45 -5.22 -29.17
C GLU A 268 -8.42 -6.31 -28.85
N TYR A 269 -7.14 -6.07 -29.17
CA TYR A 269 -6.03 -6.97 -28.80
C TYR A 269 -5.96 -7.21 -27.29
N ILE A 270 -6.00 -6.15 -26.47
CA ILE A 270 -5.94 -6.27 -25.01
C ILE A 270 -7.16 -7.03 -24.50
N GLN A 271 -8.36 -6.66 -24.95
CA GLN A 271 -9.61 -7.31 -24.55
C GLN A 271 -9.63 -8.79 -24.93
N ASN A 272 -9.22 -9.12 -26.14
CA ASN A 272 -9.16 -10.52 -26.63
C ASN A 272 -8.16 -11.34 -25.81
N TYR A 273 -6.98 -10.78 -25.49
CA TYR A 273 -5.98 -11.48 -24.67
C TYR A 273 -6.54 -11.88 -23.31
N ILE A 274 -7.23 -10.96 -22.63
CA ILE A 274 -7.84 -11.24 -21.33
C ILE A 274 -9.01 -12.23 -21.46
N ASN A 275 -9.83 -12.09 -22.49
CA ASN A 275 -10.95 -13.01 -22.75
C ASN A 275 -10.48 -14.43 -23.06
N GLU A 276 -9.41 -14.58 -23.84
CA GLU A 276 -8.82 -15.90 -24.13
C GLU A 276 -8.23 -16.53 -22.86
N PHE A 277 -7.51 -15.74 -22.06
CA PHE A 277 -6.99 -16.19 -20.77
C PHE A 277 -8.12 -16.65 -19.84
N GLU A 278 -9.18 -15.85 -19.66
CA GLU A 278 -10.28 -16.21 -18.77
C GLU A 278 -11.07 -17.42 -19.27
N ARG A 279 -11.34 -17.51 -20.56
CA ARG A 279 -11.99 -18.70 -21.13
C ARG A 279 -11.17 -19.97 -20.93
N MET A 280 -9.85 -19.86 -21.04
CA MET A 280 -8.96 -20.98 -20.76
C MET A 280 -8.94 -21.31 -19.27
N LEU A 281 -8.79 -20.30 -18.40
CA LEU A 281 -8.74 -20.47 -16.97
C LEU A 281 -10.01 -21.13 -16.40
N TYR A 282 -11.19 -20.81 -16.97
CA TYR A 282 -12.47 -21.38 -16.54
C TYR A 282 -12.92 -22.61 -17.33
N SER A 283 -12.05 -23.19 -18.17
CA SER A 283 -12.32 -24.44 -18.88
C SER A 283 -11.80 -25.67 -18.12
N ASP A 284 -12.27 -26.84 -18.53
CA ASP A 284 -11.77 -28.13 -18.00
C ASP A 284 -10.29 -28.40 -18.34
N LYS A 285 -9.68 -27.60 -19.25
CA LYS A 285 -8.28 -27.69 -19.65
C LYS A 285 -7.42 -26.60 -19.01
N PHE A 286 -7.88 -25.94 -17.95
CA PHE A 286 -7.21 -24.78 -17.38
C PHE A 286 -5.76 -25.06 -16.99
N ASN A 287 -5.45 -26.24 -16.47
CA ASN A 287 -4.13 -26.66 -15.99
C ASN A 287 -3.37 -27.56 -17.01
N ASP A 288 -3.83 -27.66 -18.26
CA ASP A 288 -3.12 -28.39 -19.30
C ASP A 288 -1.76 -27.72 -19.58
N PRO A 289 -0.64 -28.48 -19.59
CA PRO A 289 0.70 -27.89 -19.70
C PRO A 289 0.99 -27.22 -21.05
N LEU A 290 0.22 -27.52 -22.10
CA LEU A 290 0.43 -26.97 -23.45
C LEU A 290 -0.50 -25.81 -23.78
N VAL A 291 -1.75 -25.87 -23.36
CA VAL A 291 -2.78 -24.90 -23.73
C VAL A 291 -3.39 -24.16 -22.55
N GLY A 292 -3.18 -24.63 -21.33
CA GLY A 292 -3.75 -24.08 -20.11
C GLY A 292 -3.27 -22.66 -19.75
N TYR A 293 -3.58 -22.21 -18.54
CA TYR A 293 -3.30 -20.84 -18.09
C TYR A 293 -1.81 -20.46 -18.16
N GLU A 294 -0.90 -21.42 -18.01
CA GLU A 294 0.55 -21.18 -18.09
C GLU A 294 1.00 -20.62 -19.46
N LYS A 295 0.18 -20.74 -20.51
CA LYS A 295 0.42 -20.09 -21.79
C LYS A 295 0.29 -18.56 -21.71
N TYR A 296 -0.60 -18.07 -20.86
CA TYR A 296 -0.99 -16.66 -20.79
C TYR A 296 -0.31 -15.89 -19.68
N ILE A 297 0.00 -16.51 -18.54
CA ILE A 297 0.52 -15.82 -17.37
C ILE A 297 1.92 -16.28 -16.96
N ASP A 298 2.70 -15.34 -16.41
CA ASP A 298 3.90 -15.65 -15.65
C ASP A 298 3.51 -16.16 -14.26
N THR A 299 3.51 -17.46 -14.11
CA THR A 299 3.07 -18.13 -12.88
C THR A 299 3.82 -17.66 -11.65
N ASN A 300 5.11 -17.32 -11.76
CA ASN A 300 5.91 -16.90 -10.61
C ASN A 300 5.45 -15.52 -10.10
N SER A 301 5.14 -14.59 -10.99
CA SER A 301 4.61 -13.28 -10.58
C SER A 301 3.25 -13.40 -9.88
N PHE A 302 2.38 -14.31 -10.34
CA PHE A 302 1.10 -14.58 -9.69
C PHE A 302 1.27 -15.24 -8.32
N VAL A 303 2.24 -16.14 -8.17
CA VAL A 303 2.60 -16.76 -6.88
C VAL A 303 3.11 -15.70 -5.89
N ASP A 304 4.05 -14.83 -6.31
CA ASP A 304 4.57 -13.76 -5.46
C ASP A 304 3.47 -12.76 -5.08
N PHE A 305 2.61 -12.38 -6.03
CA PHE A 305 1.45 -11.50 -5.77
C PHE A 305 0.49 -12.13 -4.76
N TYR A 306 0.15 -13.42 -4.92
CA TYR A 306 -0.68 -14.16 -3.99
C TYR A 306 -0.09 -14.12 -2.57
N ILE A 307 1.18 -14.51 -2.42
CA ILE A 307 1.83 -14.63 -1.10
C ILE A 307 1.91 -13.29 -0.39
N ILE A 308 2.30 -12.22 -1.10
CA ILE A 308 2.41 -10.89 -0.52
C ILE A 308 1.07 -10.43 0.02
N ASN A 309 0.02 -10.47 -0.79
CA ASN A 309 -1.30 -10.01 -0.38
C ASN A 309 -1.90 -10.89 0.70
N GLU A 310 -1.72 -12.20 0.61
CA GLU A 310 -2.17 -13.16 1.62
C GLU A 310 -1.49 -12.94 2.97
N PHE A 311 -0.15 -12.82 2.97
CA PHE A 311 0.61 -12.66 4.21
C PHE A 311 0.29 -11.35 4.92
N PHE A 312 0.28 -10.24 4.19
CA PHE A 312 -0.07 -8.94 4.77
C PHE A 312 -1.57 -8.74 4.99
N LYS A 313 -2.39 -9.70 4.58
CA LYS A 313 -3.85 -9.69 4.65
C LYS A 313 -4.42 -8.39 4.05
N ASN A 314 -4.04 -8.12 2.80
CA ASN A 314 -4.54 -6.98 2.03
C ASN A 314 -5.90 -7.32 1.42
N THR A 315 -6.97 -7.08 2.15
CA THR A 315 -8.33 -7.53 1.81
C THR A 315 -8.88 -6.96 0.51
N ASP A 316 -8.34 -5.86 0.01
CA ASP A 316 -8.71 -5.27 -1.28
C ASP A 316 -8.11 -6.02 -2.48
N ALA A 317 -6.99 -6.72 -2.28
CA ALA A 317 -6.29 -7.40 -3.36
C ALA A 317 -7.17 -8.44 -4.10
N GLY A 318 -7.02 -8.50 -5.41
CA GLY A 318 -7.82 -9.34 -6.30
C GLY A 318 -9.18 -8.75 -6.68
N ILE A 319 -9.67 -7.74 -5.95
CA ILE A 319 -10.95 -7.05 -6.21
C ILE A 319 -10.71 -5.58 -6.58
N TYR A 320 -9.88 -4.87 -5.80
CA TYR A 320 -9.53 -3.46 -5.97
C TYR A 320 -8.02 -3.30 -6.01
N SER A 321 -7.56 -2.16 -6.52
CA SER A 321 -6.14 -1.76 -6.47
C SER A 321 -5.18 -2.86 -6.93
N THR A 322 -5.63 -3.71 -7.86
CA THR A 322 -4.90 -4.86 -8.38
C THR A 322 -4.44 -4.59 -9.80
N TYR A 323 -3.13 -4.71 -10.01
CA TYR A 323 -2.52 -4.41 -11.30
C TYR A 323 -2.01 -5.66 -11.99
N PHE A 324 -2.04 -5.62 -13.33
CA PHE A 324 -1.44 -6.62 -14.22
C PHE A 324 -0.73 -5.90 -15.34
N TYR A 325 0.32 -6.51 -15.89
CA TYR A 325 1.02 -5.93 -17.02
C TYR A 325 1.59 -7.00 -17.95
N LYS A 326 1.77 -6.64 -19.20
CA LYS A 326 2.33 -7.51 -20.22
C LYS A 326 3.19 -6.72 -21.19
N ASP A 327 4.36 -7.24 -21.55
CA ASP A 327 5.15 -6.75 -22.66
C ASP A 327 4.84 -7.50 -23.96
N TYR A 328 5.39 -7.01 -25.07
CA TYR A 328 5.33 -7.72 -26.34
C TYR A 328 5.95 -9.12 -26.22
N ASN A 329 5.35 -10.12 -26.87
CA ASN A 329 5.83 -11.50 -26.88
C ASN A 329 6.11 -12.10 -25.49
N ASP A 330 5.60 -11.50 -24.41
CA ASP A 330 5.75 -11.98 -23.04
C ASP A 330 4.39 -12.43 -22.50
N LYS A 331 4.40 -13.07 -21.33
CA LYS A 331 3.22 -13.47 -20.58
C LYS A 331 2.77 -12.33 -19.66
N MET A 332 1.48 -12.29 -19.34
CA MET A 332 0.96 -11.34 -18.38
C MET A 332 1.50 -11.64 -16.98
N LYS A 333 1.91 -10.59 -16.27
CA LYS A 333 2.42 -10.63 -14.89
C LYS A 333 1.42 -10.00 -13.94
N ALA A 334 1.27 -10.58 -12.74
CA ALA A 334 0.52 -9.96 -11.65
C ALA A 334 1.41 -8.95 -10.91
N GLY A 335 0.87 -7.78 -10.64
CA GLY A 335 1.58 -6.68 -9.99
C GLY A 335 1.68 -5.44 -10.87
N PRO A 336 2.40 -4.40 -10.38
CA PRO A 336 2.95 -4.30 -9.01
C PRO A 336 1.86 -4.25 -7.95
N VAL A 337 2.21 -4.61 -6.72
CA VAL A 337 1.28 -4.50 -5.57
C VAL A 337 1.04 -3.05 -5.20
N TRP A 338 -0.13 -2.76 -4.63
CA TRP A 338 -0.58 -1.40 -4.33
C TRP A 338 -1.55 -1.37 -3.15
N ASP A 339 -1.56 -0.24 -2.40
CA ASP A 339 -2.57 0.17 -1.44
C ASP A 339 -2.79 -0.79 -0.26
N PHE A 340 -1.80 -0.82 0.64
CA PHE A 340 -1.82 -1.64 1.85
C PHE A 340 -2.33 -0.91 3.10
N ASN A 341 -3.02 0.21 2.95
CA ASN A 341 -3.51 0.99 4.09
C ASN A 341 -4.49 0.21 4.98
N GLN A 342 -5.21 -0.76 4.43
CA GLN A 342 -6.13 -1.64 5.15
C GLN A 342 -5.53 -3.03 5.47
N SER A 343 -4.22 -3.21 5.33
CA SER A 343 -3.52 -4.47 5.65
C SER A 343 -3.05 -4.52 7.11
N LEU A 344 -2.43 -5.62 7.50
CA LEU A 344 -1.77 -5.78 8.81
C LEU A 344 -2.68 -5.42 9.98
N GLY A 345 -3.92 -5.90 9.96
CA GLY A 345 -4.89 -5.68 11.02
C GLY A 345 -5.50 -4.27 11.06
N ASN A 346 -5.54 -3.56 9.93
CA ASN A 346 -6.12 -2.21 9.84
C ASN A 346 -7.36 -2.11 8.93
N HIS A 347 -7.98 -3.22 8.54
CA HIS A 347 -9.24 -3.14 7.81
C HIS A 347 -10.42 -2.81 8.73
N THR A 348 -11.55 -2.43 8.15
CA THR A 348 -12.76 -2.08 8.90
C THR A 348 -13.44 -3.32 9.48
N GLU A 349 -14.15 -3.17 10.60
CA GLU A 349 -14.93 -4.27 11.20
C GLU A 349 -16.04 -4.80 10.29
N ASP A 350 -16.47 -4.02 9.29
CA ASP A 350 -17.44 -4.45 8.28
C ASP A 350 -16.93 -5.58 7.37
N ILE A 351 -15.60 -5.72 7.27
CA ILE A 351 -14.94 -6.80 6.49
C ILE A 351 -14.65 -8.02 7.38
N GLY A 352 -14.77 -7.89 8.71
CA GLY A 352 -14.46 -8.89 9.71
C GLY A 352 -13.61 -8.32 10.84
N ASP A 353 -13.16 -9.16 11.77
CA ASP A 353 -12.25 -8.70 12.84
C ASP A 353 -10.91 -8.25 12.23
N PRO A 354 -10.53 -6.95 12.36
CA PRO A 354 -9.27 -6.46 11.82
C PRO A 354 -8.04 -7.18 12.38
N PHE A 355 -8.15 -7.80 13.55
CA PHE A 355 -7.08 -8.58 14.17
C PHE A 355 -7.15 -10.08 13.90
N GLU A 356 -8.11 -10.53 13.09
CA GLU A 356 -8.16 -11.91 12.65
C GLU A 356 -6.97 -12.18 11.72
N TYR A 357 -6.01 -12.95 12.21
CA TYR A 357 -4.81 -13.34 11.47
C TYR A 357 -4.95 -14.72 10.79
N GLU A 358 -6.04 -15.43 11.02
CA GLU A 358 -6.31 -16.75 10.48
C GLU A 358 -6.98 -16.72 9.10
N GLY A 359 -7.07 -17.88 8.46
CA GLY A 359 -7.73 -18.09 7.18
C GLY A 359 -6.91 -17.65 5.96
N PHE A 360 -7.22 -18.26 4.80
CA PHE A 360 -6.72 -17.87 3.48
C PHE A 360 -7.83 -17.15 2.74
N PHE A 361 -7.63 -15.88 2.39
CA PHE A 361 -8.64 -15.08 1.69
C PHE A 361 -8.41 -14.98 0.18
N MET A 362 -7.15 -15.07 -0.27
CA MET A 362 -6.81 -14.99 -1.69
C MET A 362 -7.39 -16.15 -2.50
N ASN A 363 -7.66 -17.29 -1.88
CA ASN A 363 -8.36 -18.44 -2.50
C ASN A 363 -9.79 -18.11 -2.94
N GLN A 364 -10.35 -16.98 -2.49
CA GLN A 364 -11.69 -16.54 -2.85
C GLN A 364 -11.67 -15.35 -3.83
N ARG A 365 -10.48 -15.01 -4.34
CA ARG A 365 -10.30 -13.87 -5.25
C ARG A 365 -10.36 -14.33 -6.69
N PRO A 366 -11.05 -13.58 -7.57
CA PRO A 366 -11.13 -13.90 -8.99
C PRO A 366 -9.77 -14.20 -9.59
N TRP A 367 -9.71 -15.23 -10.42
CA TRP A 367 -8.55 -15.87 -11.02
C TRP A 367 -7.73 -16.72 -10.03
N PHE A 368 -7.44 -16.21 -8.83
CA PHE A 368 -6.64 -16.93 -7.83
C PHE A 368 -7.39 -18.13 -7.24
N ASP A 369 -8.72 -18.03 -7.09
CA ASP A 369 -9.56 -19.15 -6.69
C ASP A 369 -9.38 -20.34 -7.66
N LYS A 370 -9.44 -20.08 -8.97
CA LYS A 370 -9.28 -21.12 -9.99
C LYS A 370 -7.84 -21.60 -10.10
N LEU A 371 -6.84 -20.70 -10.03
CA LEU A 371 -5.43 -21.07 -10.04
C LEU A 371 -5.08 -21.99 -8.85
N MET A 372 -5.68 -21.77 -7.68
CA MET A 372 -5.44 -22.60 -6.51
C MET A 372 -6.07 -23.99 -6.56
N GLU A 373 -6.95 -24.28 -7.54
CA GLU A 373 -7.40 -25.63 -7.82
C GLU A 373 -6.30 -26.48 -8.50
N ASP A 374 -5.33 -25.84 -9.17
CA ASP A 374 -4.18 -26.56 -9.74
C ASP A 374 -3.13 -26.88 -8.68
N LYS A 375 -2.90 -28.17 -8.46
CA LYS A 375 -1.88 -28.64 -7.54
C LYS A 375 -0.49 -28.09 -7.81
N LYS A 376 -0.10 -27.90 -9.09
CA LYS A 376 1.20 -27.33 -9.45
C LYS A 376 1.33 -25.88 -8.98
N PHE A 377 0.27 -25.09 -9.13
CA PHE A 377 0.24 -23.71 -8.67
C PHE A 377 0.29 -23.67 -7.14
N ALA A 378 -0.55 -24.44 -6.46
CA ALA A 378 -0.57 -24.53 -5.00
C ALA A 378 0.78 -24.96 -4.42
N ASP A 379 1.43 -25.98 -5.00
CA ASP A 379 2.76 -26.43 -4.59
C ASP A 379 3.84 -25.35 -4.79
N LYS A 380 3.75 -24.53 -5.85
CA LYS A 380 4.62 -23.37 -6.06
C LYS A 380 4.41 -22.32 -4.96
N VAL A 381 3.15 -22.00 -4.61
CA VAL A 381 2.80 -21.07 -3.53
C VAL A 381 3.40 -21.54 -2.20
N VAL A 382 3.18 -22.81 -1.84
CA VAL A 382 3.69 -23.40 -0.59
C VAL A 382 5.22 -23.32 -0.51
N ARG A 383 5.91 -23.75 -1.56
CA ARG A 383 7.38 -23.73 -1.62
C ARG A 383 7.91 -22.30 -1.51
N ARG A 384 7.37 -21.38 -2.33
CA ARG A 384 7.81 -20.00 -2.37
C ARG A 384 7.55 -19.26 -1.05
N TYR A 385 6.40 -19.48 -0.42
CA TYR A 385 6.13 -18.97 0.91
C TYR A 385 7.20 -19.41 1.92
N LYS A 386 7.53 -20.71 1.96
CA LYS A 386 8.56 -21.24 2.89
C LYS A 386 9.95 -20.63 2.64
N GLU A 387 10.29 -20.28 1.40
CA GLU A 387 11.51 -19.54 1.07
C GLU A 387 11.46 -18.12 1.64
N LEU A 388 10.37 -17.39 1.38
CA LEU A 388 10.19 -16.00 1.80
C LEU A 388 10.10 -15.85 3.33
N ARG A 389 9.55 -16.84 4.04
CA ARG A 389 9.53 -16.87 5.51
C ARG A 389 10.93 -16.94 6.15
N LYS A 390 11.92 -17.38 5.40
CA LYS A 390 13.31 -17.38 5.85
C LYS A 390 14.01 -16.03 5.63
N THR A 391 13.39 -15.13 4.87
CA THR A 391 13.99 -13.87 4.42
C THR A 391 13.04 -12.68 4.65
N TYR A 392 12.44 -12.16 3.60
CA TYR A 392 11.69 -10.89 3.58
C TYR A 392 10.32 -10.94 4.26
N LEU A 393 9.75 -12.13 4.48
CA LEU A 393 8.54 -12.32 5.28
C LEU A 393 8.83 -12.91 6.67
N SER A 394 10.10 -12.98 7.10
CA SER A 394 10.43 -13.43 8.45
C SER A 394 10.00 -12.40 9.49
N ASP A 395 9.59 -12.86 10.67
CA ASP A 395 9.20 -11.99 11.78
C ASP A 395 10.34 -11.03 12.13
N LYS A 396 11.58 -11.53 12.15
CA LYS A 396 12.77 -10.73 12.42
C LYS A 396 12.92 -9.57 11.44
N TYR A 397 12.90 -9.85 10.14
CA TYR A 397 13.06 -8.84 9.10
C TYR A 397 11.98 -7.77 9.18
N LEU A 398 10.70 -8.18 9.24
CA LEU A 398 9.58 -7.25 9.24
C LEU A 398 9.53 -6.38 10.51
N ILE A 399 9.88 -6.94 11.68
CA ILE A 399 9.93 -6.18 12.93
C ILE A 399 11.09 -5.18 12.90
N GLU A 400 12.27 -5.58 12.39
CA GLU A 400 13.39 -4.65 12.21
C GLU A 400 13.06 -3.51 11.24
N GLU A 401 12.32 -3.78 10.16
CA GLU A 401 11.85 -2.73 9.24
C GLU A 401 10.85 -1.77 9.91
N ILE A 402 9.93 -2.29 10.75
CA ILE A 402 9.03 -1.45 11.56
C ILE A 402 9.82 -0.57 12.51
N ASP A 403 10.82 -1.12 13.22
CA ASP A 403 11.64 -0.36 14.15
C ASP A 403 12.46 0.73 13.43
N LYS A 404 13.03 0.41 12.25
CA LYS A 404 13.70 1.40 11.41
C LYS A 404 12.75 2.50 10.95
N ALA A 405 11.55 2.15 10.49
CA ALA A 405 10.55 3.12 10.06
C ALA A 405 10.08 4.01 11.23
N THR A 406 9.89 3.44 12.42
CA THR A 406 9.58 4.19 13.65
C THR A 406 10.67 5.20 14.00
N ASN A 407 11.95 4.80 13.89
CA ASN A 407 13.08 5.69 14.12
C ASN A 407 13.16 6.81 13.06
N ILE A 408 12.89 6.52 11.78
CA ILE A 408 12.84 7.51 10.70
C ILE A 408 11.72 8.53 10.97
N LEU A 409 10.53 8.06 11.34
CA LEU A 409 9.40 8.93 11.66
C LEU A 409 9.70 9.84 12.87
N GLY A 410 10.28 9.30 13.93
CA GLY A 410 10.73 10.08 15.09
C GLY A 410 9.71 11.15 15.55
N ASP A 411 10.17 12.37 15.74
CA ASP A 411 9.34 13.49 16.23
C ASP A 411 8.22 13.92 15.25
N SER A 412 8.27 13.48 14.00
CA SER A 412 7.20 13.78 13.03
C SER A 412 5.87 13.12 13.38
N VAL A 413 5.90 12.03 14.17
CA VAL A 413 4.71 11.35 14.71
C VAL A 413 3.89 12.31 15.58
N ASP A 414 4.55 12.99 16.50
CA ASP A 414 3.90 13.95 17.40
C ASP A 414 3.32 15.15 16.63
N ARG A 415 4.06 15.66 15.65
CA ARG A 415 3.58 16.73 14.77
C ARG A 415 2.35 16.29 13.97
N ASN A 416 2.38 15.09 13.42
CA ASN A 416 1.24 14.55 12.69
C ASN A 416 -0.01 14.42 13.56
N PHE A 417 0.12 13.82 14.74
CA PHE A 417 -1.04 13.61 15.63
C PHE A 417 -1.48 14.86 16.40
N SER A 418 -0.66 15.91 16.42
CA SER A 418 -1.11 17.24 16.82
C SER A 418 -2.08 17.86 15.81
N LYS A 419 -1.88 17.64 14.52
CA LYS A 419 -2.80 18.07 13.44
C LYS A 419 -3.99 17.13 13.31
N TRP A 420 -3.74 15.81 13.31
CA TRP A 420 -4.70 14.74 13.06
C TRP A 420 -4.74 13.77 14.24
N PRO A 421 -5.46 14.05 15.32
CA PRO A 421 -5.51 13.18 16.49
C PRO A 421 -5.89 11.73 16.17
N ILE A 422 -5.31 10.76 16.87
CA ILE A 422 -5.59 9.33 16.68
C ILE A 422 -7.08 9.02 16.83
N SER A 423 -7.78 9.72 17.74
CA SER A 423 -9.22 9.61 17.90
C SER A 423 -10.00 9.94 16.62
N LEU A 424 -9.46 10.83 15.78
CA LEU A 424 -10.00 11.20 14.48
C LEU A 424 -9.82 10.07 13.45
N ALA A 425 -8.64 9.47 13.42
CA ALA A 425 -8.34 8.35 12.55
C ALA A 425 -9.21 7.11 12.85
N ASN A 426 -9.53 6.88 14.13
CA ASN A 426 -10.43 5.82 14.57
C ASN A 426 -11.87 5.97 14.04
N GLN A 427 -12.20 7.08 13.42
CA GLN A 427 -13.54 7.41 12.92
C GLN A 427 -13.55 7.62 11.41
N ALA A 428 -12.57 7.05 10.71
CA ALA A 428 -12.41 7.20 9.28
C ALA A 428 -13.68 6.86 8.48
N SER A 429 -14.47 5.86 8.91
CA SER A 429 -15.71 5.45 8.25
C SER A 429 -16.79 6.55 8.25
N VAL A 430 -16.86 7.37 9.29
CA VAL A 430 -17.83 8.47 9.34
C VAL A 430 -17.61 9.45 8.20
N PHE A 431 -16.33 9.67 7.82
CA PHE A 431 -15.99 10.50 6.66
C PHE A 431 -16.28 9.80 5.33
N GLU A 432 -16.23 8.48 5.28
CA GLU A 432 -16.56 7.70 4.09
C GLU A 432 -18.06 7.76 3.79
N GLU A 433 -18.90 7.79 4.83
CA GLU A 433 -20.35 7.88 4.71
C GLU A 433 -20.84 9.31 4.43
N ASN A 434 -20.10 10.35 4.86
CA ASN A 434 -20.56 11.74 4.82
C ASN A 434 -19.52 12.72 4.25
N GLU A 435 -19.56 12.95 2.95
CA GLU A 435 -18.63 13.85 2.26
C GLU A 435 -18.73 15.33 2.69
N SER A 436 -19.91 15.79 3.12
CA SER A 436 -20.13 17.16 3.60
C SER A 436 -19.33 17.45 4.88
N ILE A 437 -19.22 16.47 5.77
CA ILE A 437 -18.47 16.55 7.02
C ILE A 437 -16.98 16.75 6.74
N SER A 438 -16.43 16.04 5.77
CA SER A 438 -15.02 16.12 5.38
C SER A 438 -14.59 17.51 4.93
N ARG A 439 -15.47 18.27 4.26
CA ARG A 439 -15.18 19.62 3.76
C ARG A 439 -15.13 20.65 4.88
N GLU A 440 -15.97 20.52 5.87
CA GLU A 440 -16.06 21.47 7.00
C GLU A 440 -14.84 21.39 7.91
N TYR A 441 -14.24 20.21 8.06
CA TYR A 441 -13.16 19.95 9.02
C TYR A 441 -11.75 19.91 8.44
N SER A 442 -11.59 20.05 7.13
CA SER A 442 -10.26 20.04 6.48
C SER A 442 -9.39 21.22 6.87
N SER A 443 -9.97 22.32 7.37
CA SER A 443 -9.26 23.57 7.67
C SER A 443 -9.14 23.87 9.17
N ASP A 444 -9.96 23.30 10.04
CA ASP A 444 -10.01 23.68 11.46
C ASP A 444 -10.21 22.48 12.42
N SER A 445 -9.13 22.10 13.09
CA SER A 445 -9.15 20.99 14.06
C SER A 445 -9.95 21.26 15.35
N SER A 446 -10.29 22.53 15.66
CA SER A 446 -11.07 22.88 16.86
C SER A 446 -12.55 22.56 16.70
N LYS A 447 -13.11 22.83 15.52
CA LYS A 447 -14.50 22.46 15.16
C LYS A 447 -14.75 20.96 15.19
N TYR A 448 -13.68 20.20 15.02
CA TYR A 448 -13.74 18.74 14.98
C TYR A 448 -14.03 18.14 16.37
N LYS A 449 -13.50 18.69 17.46
CA LYS A 449 -13.82 18.21 18.80
C LYS A 449 -15.32 18.32 19.10
N ASP A 450 -15.92 19.43 18.70
CA ASP A 450 -17.36 19.66 18.87
C ASP A 450 -18.20 18.70 18.03
N PHE A 451 -17.74 18.36 16.80
CA PHE A 451 -18.38 17.38 15.96
C PHE A 451 -18.36 15.99 16.59
N LEU A 452 -17.20 15.55 17.11
CA LEU A 452 -17.06 14.27 17.78
C LEU A 452 -18.02 14.11 18.97
N GLU A 453 -18.09 15.16 19.80
CA GLU A 453 -18.97 15.17 20.97
C GLU A 453 -20.45 15.06 20.57
N LYS A 454 -20.87 15.79 19.53
CA LYS A 454 -22.25 15.79 19.02
C LYS A 454 -22.66 14.49 18.33
N ASN A 455 -21.69 13.78 17.72
CA ASN A 455 -21.96 12.60 16.89
C ASN A 455 -21.41 11.30 17.48
N LYS A 456 -21.13 11.26 18.78
CA LYS A 456 -20.67 10.06 19.48
C LYS A 456 -21.50 8.80 19.20
N HIS A 457 -22.79 8.98 19.01
CA HIS A 457 -23.76 7.89 18.77
C HIS A 457 -23.72 7.31 17.35
N LEU A 458 -23.14 8.05 16.39
CA LEU A 458 -23.00 7.61 15.00
C LEU A 458 -21.65 6.93 14.73
N ILE A 459 -20.72 6.98 15.69
CA ILE A 459 -19.35 6.53 15.53
C ILE A 459 -19.27 5.03 15.81
N LYS A 460 -19.30 4.22 14.76
CA LYS A 460 -18.82 2.84 14.82
C LYS A 460 -17.31 2.85 14.73
N SER A 461 -16.62 2.17 15.65
CA SER A 461 -15.18 1.97 15.59
C SER A 461 -14.81 1.21 14.33
N THR A 462 -13.87 1.69 13.54
CA THR A 462 -13.74 1.19 12.19
C THR A 462 -12.33 0.84 11.74
N HIS A 463 -11.30 1.42 12.29
CA HIS A 463 -9.93 1.10 11.92
C HIS A 463 -9.09 0.84 13.16
N GLY A 464 -9.02 -0.43 13.57
CA GLY A 464 -8.22 -0.86 14.70
C GLY A 464 -8.64 -0.25 16.05
N LYS A 465 -8.16 -0.82 17.14
CA LYS A 465 -8.54 -0.45 18.52
C LYS A 465 -7.47 0.37 19.25
N ALA A 466 -6.38 0.75 18.56
CA ALA A 466 -5.29 1.46 19.19
C ALA A 466 -5.69 2.90 19.59
N LYS A 467 -5.36 3.26 20.85
CA LYS A 467 -5.58 4.60 21.41
C LYS A 467 -4.32 5.45 21.43
N SER A 468 -3.18 4.90 21.03
CA SER A 468 -1.88 5.57 20.92
C SER A 468 -1.07 4.99 19.76
N TYR A 469 -0.07 5.75 19.31
CA TYR A 469 0.87 5.32 18.29
C TYR A 469 1.62 4.05 18.69
N ASP A 470 2.21 4.03 19.89
CA ASP A 470 2.95 2.86 20.38
C ASP A 470 2.08 1.61 20.42
N LYS A 471 0.83 1.76 20.83
CA LYS A 471 -0.12 0.64 20.83
C LYS A 471 -0.44 0.15 19.43
N GLU A 472 -0.51 1.05 18.45
CA GLU A 472 -0.71 0.67 17.05
C GLU A 472 0.48 -0.13 16.52
N ILE A 473 1.72 0.32 16.82
CA ILE A 473 2.94 -0.40 16.44
C ILE A 473 3.00 -1.80 17.09
N ASP A 474 2.68 -1.90 18.37
CA ASP A 474 2.60 -3.17 19.08
C ASP A 474 1.58 -4.14 18.44
N LEU A 475 0.40 -3.63 18.09
CA LEU A 475 -0.64 -4.45 17.45
C LEU A 475 -0.19 -4.92 16.06
N MET A 476 0.44 -4.05 15.27
CA MET A 476 0.96 -4.41 13.95
C MET A 476 2.04 -5.48 14.04
N LYS A 477 2.99 -5.37 14.99
CA LYS A 477 4.01 -6.41 15.24
C LYS A 477 3.39 -7.73 15.66
N LYS A 478 2.40 -7.69 16.57
CA LYS A 478 1.67 -8.88 17.01
C LYS A 478 0.93 -9.57 15.86
N PHE A 479 0.31 -8.76 15.00
CA PHE A 479 -0.37 -9.28 13.81
C PHE A 479 0.61 -10.06 12.93
N ILE A 480 1.77 -9.50 12.60
CA ILE A 480 2.80 -10.14 11.78
C ILE A 480 3.23 -11.48 12.38
N ILE A 481 3.56 -11.52 13.68
CA ILE A 481 4.00 -12.72 14.36
C ILE A 481 2.90 -13.79 14.34
N ASN A 482 1.68 -13.43 14.68
CA ASN A 482 0.57 -14.38 14.74
C ASN A 482 0.19 -14.87 13.34
N ARG A 483 0.17 -13.96 12.34
CA ARG A 483 -0.10 -14.30 10.94
C ARG A 483 0.97 -15.27 10.40
N GLY A 484 2.23 -14.96 10.61
CA GLY A 484 3.34 -15.82 10.21
C GLY A 484 3.25 -17.20 10.86
N LYS A 485 3.02 -17.26 12.17
CA LYS A 485 2.85 -18.52 12.88
C LYS A 485 1.67 -19.34 12.36
N TRP A 486 0.52 -18.70 12.13
CA TRP A 486 -0.65 -19.40 11.62
C TRP A 486 -0.40 -19.92 10.19
N MET A 487 0.18 -19.11 9.31
CA MET A 487 0.49 -19.53 7.95
C MET A 487 1.54 -20.65 7.94
N ASP A 488 2.58 -20.59 8.78
CA ASP A 488 3.60 -21.64 8.90
C ASP A 488 2.97 -23.01 9.26
N GLN A 489 1.91 -23.01 10.06
CA GLN A 489 1.19 -24.23 10.46
C GLN A 489 0.21 -24.74 9.40
N ASN A 490 -0.32 -23.83 8.54
CA ASN A 490 -1.46 -24.15 7.68
C ASN A 490 -1.14 -24.12 6.19
N ILE A 491 0.03 -23.57 5.76
CA ILE A 491 0.34 -23.35 4.33
C ILE A 491 0.32 -24.66 3.51
N ASP A 492 0.72 -25.78 4.11
CA ASP A 492 0.72 -27.08 3.44
C ASP A 492 -0.68 -27.60 3.11
N SER A 493 -1.72 -27.04 3.75
CA SER A 493 -3.10 -27.41 3.42
C SER A 493 -3.51 -26.94 2.02
N LEU A 494 -2.90 -25.88 1.50
CA LEU A 494 -3.19 -25.38 0.15
C LEU A 494 -2.91 -26.43 -0.93
N SER A 495 -1.81 -27.18 -0.80
CA SER A 495 -1.50 -28.29 -1.73
C SER A 495 -2.42 -29.51 -1.59
N LYS A 496 -3.15 -29.64 -0.50
CA LYS A 496 -4.09 -30.75 -0.24
C LYS A 496 -5.49 -30.47 -0.79
N TRP A 497 -5.82 -29.19 -0.97
CA TRP A 497 -7.13 -28.76 -1.50
C TRP A 497 -7.17 -28.74 -3.02
N ALA A 498 -5.99 -28.61 -3.64
CA ALA A 498 -5.86 -28.68 -5.09
C ALA A 498 -6.00 -30.13 -5.59
N SER A 499 -6.85 -30.34 -6.59
CA SER A 499 -7.16 -31.64 -7.21
C SER A 499 -6.15 -32.05 -8.27
#